data_ad59954e69afa66da878bb4372257662
#
_entry.id   ad59954e69afa66da878bb4372257662
#
_cell.length_a   1.000
_cell.length_b   1.000
_cell.length_c   1.000
_cell.angle_alpha   90.00
_cell.angle_beta   90.00
_cell.angle_gamma   90.00
#
_symmetry.space_group_name_H-M   'P 1'
#
loop_
_entity.id
_entity.type
_entity.pdbx_description
1 polymer ?
#
loop_
_entity_poly.entity_id
_entity_poly.type
_entity_poly.pdbx_seq_one_letter_code
_entity_poly.pdbx_strand_id
1 'polypeptide(L)'
;MEFVKKHFNASVTTEPVDHSDLSKGVPKEAHPLSEQEDKTQEAFFAGGCFWCVTPIYKMYGVDQVICGYAGGDVVNPTYEQVKTQTTGHRETIKLVYNPARVSYERLMDIYLANVDPYDSEGQFIDKGFSYTLAIFYKNEAEREAAEAKIRALEAESGKTAAIALLPYKNFYEAEEYHQDYYLKNPEAFEQELIESGRKK
;
A
#
# COMPACT_ATOMS: atom_id res chain seq x y z
N MET A 1 13.41 11.15 -1.66
CA MET A 1 14.08 10.04 -2.40
C MET A 1 15.24 9.41 -1.63
N GLU A 2 15.78 10.03 -0.62
CA GLU A 2 16.90 9.48 0.17
C GLU A 2 16.46 8.51 1.28
N PHE A 3 15.25 8.64 1.80
CA PHE A 3 14.70 7.74 2.81
C PHE A 3 14.46 6.31 2.28
N VAL A 4 14.12 6.17 1.00
CA VAL A 4 13.89 4.88 0.31
C VAL A 4 15.21 4.13 0.03
N LYS A 5 16.36 4.84 -0.05
CA LYS A 5 17.65 4.22 -0.41
C LYS A 5 18.36 3.48 0.72
N LYS A 6 17.95 3.64 1.95
CA LYS A 6 18.72 3.15 3.12
C LYS A 6 18.43 1.69 3.51
N HIS A 7 17.41 1.06 2.95
CA HIS A 7 16.99 -0.29 3.35
C HIS A 7 16.93 -1.33 2.22
N PHE A 8 17.41 -0.99 1.00
CA PHE A 8 17.48 -1.95 -0.10
C PHE A 8 18.89 -2.11 -0.63
N ASN A 9 19.65 -3.04 -0.03
CA ASN A 9 20.88 -3.55 -0.60
C ASN A 9 20.57 -4.81 -1.42
N ALA A 10 19.98 -4.63 -2.60
CA ALA A 10 19.94 -5.64 -3.65
C ALA A 10 20.54 -5.00 -4.90
N SER A 11 21.71 -5.48 -5.27
CA SER A 11 22.45 -5.08 -6.47
C SER A 11 21.63 -5.38 -7.72
N VAL A 12 20.95 -4.38 -8.25
CA VAL A 12 20.46 -4.39 -9.63
C VAL A 12 21.50 -3.65 -10.45
N THR A 13 22.32 -4.41 -11.16
CA THR A 13 23.22 -3.87 -12.18
C THR A 13 22.38 -3.38 -13.34
N THR A 14 22.27 -2.08 -13.51
CA THR A 14 21.74 -1.46 -14.73
C THR A 14 22.89 -1.25 -15.68
N GLU A 15 23.11 -2.20 -16.59
CA GLU A 15 23.90 -1.92 -17.79
C GLU A 15 23.02 -1.19 -18.82
N PRO A 16 23.54 -0.21 -19.56
CA PRO A 16 22.78 0.45 -20.62
C PRO A 16 22.52 -0.50 -21.77
N VAL A 17 21.24 -0.65 -22.17
CA VAL A 17 20.83 -1.44 -23.31
C VAL A 17 21.24 -0.72 -24.60
N ASP A 18 22.10 -1.34 -25.39
CA ASP A 18 22.50 -0.88 -26.71
C ASP A 18 21.33 -1.06 -27.72
N HIS A 19 20.85 0.02 -28.28
CA HIS A 19 19.70 0.07 -29.20
C HIS A 19 20.09 -0.18 -30.69
N SER A 20 21.24 -0.73 -31.01
CA SER A 20 21.74 -0.83 -32.37
C SER A 20 21.34 -2.08 -33.19
N ASP A 21 20.53 -3.02 -32.66
CA ASP A 21 20.17 -4.26 -33.40
C ASP A 21 18.65 -4.50 -33.52
N LEU A 22 17.94 -3.59 -34.19
CA LEU A 22 16.49 -3.71 -34.49
C LEU A 22 16.17 -4.43 -35.82
N SER A 23 17.12 -5.17 -36.44
CA SER A 23 16.92 -5.76 -37.78
C SER A 23 16.84 -7.28 -37.85
N LYS A 24 16.79 -8.01 -36.74
CA LYS A 24 16.65 -9.48 -36.80
C LYS A 24 15.28 -9.90 -36.26
N GLY A 25 14.54 -10.55 -37.18
CA GLY A 25 13.16 -10.95 -37.03
C GLY A 25 12.82 -11.68 -35.74
N VAL A 26 11.69 -11.31 -35.20
CA VAL A 26 11.01 -11.92 -34.04
C VAL A 26 10.67 -13.37 -34.38
N PRO A 27 11.10 -14.36 -33.59
CA PRO A 27 10.59 -15.73 -33.70
C PRO A 27 9.12 -15.74 -33.31
N LYS A 28 8.28 -16.20 -34.23
CA LYS A 28 6.84 -16.35 -34.05
C LYS A 28 6.56 -17.68 -33.34
N GLU A 29 6.89 -17.77 -32.05
CA GLU A 29 6.38 -18.83 -31.19
C GLU A 29 5.55 -18.13 -30.09
N ALA A 30 4.25 -18.03 -30.41
CA ALA A 30 3.25 -17.72 -29.39
C ALA A 30 3.17 -18.94 -28.47
N HIS A 31 3.80 -18.90 -27.30
CA HIS A 31 3.40 -19.81 -26.23
C HIS A 31 1.93 -19.53 -25.91
N PRO A 32 1.07 -20.56 -25.81
CA PRO A 32 -0.29 -20.36 -25.33
C PRO A 32 -0.17 -19.80 -23.90
N LEU A 33 -0.71 -18.58 -23.69
CA LEU A 33 -0.89 -17.99 -22.39
C LEU A 33 -1.67 -19.00 -21.53
N SER A 34 -1.07 -19.50 -20.47
CA SER A 34 -1.71 -20.47 -19.61
C SER A 34 -2.92 -19.81 -18.94
N GLU A 35 -4.04 -20.54 -18.81
CA GLU A 35 -5.31 -20.12 -18.18
C GLU A 35 -5.19 -19.72 -16.70
N GLN A 36 -3.98 -19.42 -16.20
CA GLN A 36 -3.69 -18.93 -14.84
C GLN A 36 -3.70 -17.41 -14.71
N GLU A 37 -4.03 -16.66 -15.78
CA GLU A 37 -3.83 -15.20 -15.84
C GLU A 37 -4.92 -14.33 -15.17
N ASP A 38 -6.05 -14.88 -14.70
CA ASP A 38 -7.20 -14.05 -14.27
C ASP A 38 -7.60 -14.16 -12.78
N LYS A 39 -6.75 -14.66 -11.90
CA LYS A 39 -7.09 -14.67 -10.48
C LYS A 39 -6.49 -13.44 -9.76
N THR A 40 -7.17 -12.31 -9.87
CA THR A 40 -6.88 -11.18 -9.01
C THR A 40 -7.20 -11.50 -7.55
N GLN A 41 -6.38 -10.97 -6.65
CA GLN A 41 -6.57 -11.02 -5.20
C GLN A 41 -6.73 -9.61 -4.65
N GLU A 42 -7.20 -9.52 -3.43
CA GLU A 42 -7.36 -8.24 -2.73
C GLU A 42 -6.55 -8.26 -1.43
N ALA A 43 -5.91 -7.13 -1.10
CA ALA A 43 -5.29 -6.87 0.19
C ALA A 43 -5.78 -5.53 0.75
N PHE A 44 -5.78 -5.38 2.08
CA PHE A 44 -6.33 -4.21 2.76
C PHE A 44 -5.34 -3.69 3.79
N PHE A 45 -4.85 -2.47 3.59
CA PHE A 45 -3.85 -1.83 4.44
C PHE A 45 -4.27 -0.43 4.87
N ALA A 46 -4.25 -0.17 6.18
CA ALA A 46 -4.37 1.17 6.75
C ALA A 46 -2.97 1.74 6.99
N GLY A 47 -2.60 2.78 6.27
CA GLY A 47 -1.25 3.37 6.26
C GLY A 47 -1.21 4.88 6.55
N GLY A 48 -2.14 5.39 7.37
CA GLY A 48 -2.36 6.83 7.55
C GLY A 48 -3.23 7.39 6.42
N CYS A 49 -3.01 8.65 6.03
CA CYS A 49 -3.74 9.28 4.94
C CYS A 49 -3.66 8.44 3.65
N PHE A 50 -4.81 7.96 3.17
CA PHE A 50 -4.89 7.09 1.98
C PHE A 50 -4.50 7.82 0.69
N TRP A 51 -4.58 9.16 0.61
CA TRP A 51 -4.08 9.93 -0.54
C TRP A 51 -2.57 9.76 -0.72
N CYS A 52 -1.83 9.73 0.41
CA CYS A 52 -0.38 9.58 0.40
C CYS A 52 0.08 8.16 0.03
N VAL A 53 -0.72 7.15 0.37
CA VAL A 53 -0.37 5.73 0.17
C VAL A 53 -0.75 5.25 -1.24
N THR A 54 -1.85 5.76 -1.81
CA THR A 54 -2.38 5.32 -3.11
C THR A 54 -1.37 5.38 -4.26
N PRO A 55 -0.66 6.51 -4.54
CA PRO A 55 0.23 6.60 -5.69
C PRO A 55 1.42 5.64 -5.61
N ILE A 56 1.82 5.25 -4.41
CA ILE A 56 2.94 4.34 -4.18
C ILE A 56 2.66 2.99 -4.81
N TYR A 57 1.48 2.40 -4.54
CA TYR A 57 1.12 1.08 -5.05
C TYR A 57 0.85 1.08 -6.56
N LYS A 58 0.33 2.18 -7.12
CA LYS A 58 0.16 2.34 -8.57
C LYS A 58 1.50 2.19 -9.33
N MET A 59 2.61 2.59 -8.73
CA MET A 59 3.95 2.45 -9.31
C MET A 59 4.48 1.01 -9.35
N TYR A 60 3.90 0.10 -8.55
CA TYR A 60 4.38 -1.28 -8.44
C TYR A 60 3.52 -2.33 -9.18
N GLY A 61 2.68 -1.90 -10.11
CA GLY A 61 1.93 -2.80 -10.97
C GLY A 61 0.73 -3.47 -10.31
N VAL A 62 0.17 -2.84 -9.28
CA VAL A 62 -1.12 -3.19 -8.70
C VAL A 62 -2.22 -2.76 -9.66
N ASP A 63 -3.22 -3.61 -9.90
CA ASP A 63 -4.27 -3.37 -10.89
C ASP A 63 -5.17 -2.20 -10.51
N GLN A 64 -5.62 -2.19 -9.23
CA GLN A 64 -6.44 -1.12 -8.68
C GLN A 64 -6.02 -0.80 -7.25
N VAL A 65 -6.06 0.47 -6.91
CA VAL A 65 -5.90 0.97 -5.54
C VAL A 65 -7.13 1.83 -5.24
N ILE A 66 -7.92 1.41 -4.27
CA ILE A 66 -9.20 2.02 -3.93
C ILE A 66 -9.12 2.52 -2.50
N CYS A 67 -9.35 3.83 -2.29
CA CYS A 67 -9.46 4.44 -0.98
C CYS A 67 -10.78 4.07 -0.30
N GLY A 68 -10.75 3.82 0.99
CA GLY A 68 -11.96 3.50 1.76
C GLY A 68 -11.72 3.44 3.26
N TYR A 69 -12.67 2.87 3.95
CA TYR A 69 -12.72 2.79 5.41
C TYR A 69 -12.92 1.34 5.83
N ALA A 70 -12.12 0.85 6.79
CA ALA A 70 -12.19 -0.53 7.26
C ALA A 70 -12.07 -0.67 8.78
N GLY A 71 -12.58 -1.79 9.28
CA GLY A 71 -12.40 -2.27 10.65
C GLY A 71 -13.40 -1.76 11.68
N GLY A 72 -14.14 -0.69 11.39
CA GLY A 72 -15.15 -0.13 12.30
C GLY A 72 -16.52 -0.82 12.23
N ASP A 73 -17.45 -0.34 13.07
CA ASP A 73 -18.79 -0.90 13.20
C ASP A 73 -19.87 -0.09 12.45
N VAL A 74 -19.59 1.14 12.10
CA VAL A 74 -20.53 2.00 11.36
C VAL A 74 -20.67 1.48 9.93
N VAL A 75 -21.91 1.20 9.52
CA VAL A 75 -22.22 0.74 8.17
C VAL A 75 -22.25 1.92 7.21
N ASN A 76 -21.58 1.80 6.05
CA ASN A 76 -21.47 2.86 5.04
C ASN A 76 -21.10 4.23 5.65
N PRO A 77 -19.96 4.34 6.38
CA PRO A 77 -19.57 5.60 6.98
C PRO A 77 -19.23 6.63 5.90
N THR A 78 -19.52 7.88 6.18
CA THR A 78 -19.01 9.00 5.38
C THR A 78 -17.64 9.46 5.91
N TYR A 79 -16.88 10.17 5.08
CA TYR A 79 -15.61 10.77 5.49
C TYR A 79 -15.76 11.63 6.75
N GLU A 80 -16.79 12.48 6.80
CA GLU A 80 -17.04 13.34 7.97
C GLU A 80 -17.29 12.53 9.25
N GLN A 81 -17.93 11.36 9.15
CA GLN A 81 -18.09 10.46 10.30
C GLN A 81 -16.76 9.84 10.71
N VAL A 82 -15.96 9.33 9.77
CA VAL A 82 -14.65 8.73 10.08
C VAL A 82 -13.72 9.75 10.71
N LYS A 83 -13.72 10.98 10.21
CA LYS A 83 -12.92 12.11 10.71
C LYS A 83 -13.24 12.47 12.17
N THR A 84 -14.42 12.13 12.69
CA THR A 84 -14.73 12.30 14.11
C THR A 84 -13.92 11.39 15.04
N GLN A 85 -13.22 10.40 14.51
CA GLN A 85 -12.44 9.38 15.23
C GLN A 85 -13.29 8.43 16.09
N THR A 86 -14.61 8.41 15.91
CA THR A 86 -15.54 7.63 16.75
C THR A 86 -16.15 6.42 16.07
N THR A 87 -15.94 6.24 14.77
CA THR A 87 -16.54 5.14 13.98
C THR A 87 -15.83 3.80 14.14
N GLY A 88 -14.60 3.79 14.69
CA GLY A 88 -13.73 2.63 14.73
C GLY A 88 -13.12 2.26 13.36
N HIS A 89 -13.42 3.02 12.31
CA HIS A 89 -12.80 2.83 10.99
C HIS A 89 -11.44 3.51 10.89
N ARG A 90 -10.57 2.89 10.07
CA ARG A 90 -9.32 3.49 9.61
C ARG A 90 -9.40 3.84 8.13
N GLU A 91 -8.73 4.91 7.72
CA GLU A 91 -8.44 5.15 6.32
C GLU A 91 -7.61 3.99 5.79
N THR A 92 -8.13 3.32 4.80
CA THR A 92 -7.63 2.02 4.31
C THR A 92 -7.60 2.04 2.78
N ILE A 93 -6.57 1.45 2.21
CA ILE A 93 -6.53 1.15 0.78
C ILE A 93 -6.89 -0.32 0.54
N LYS A 94 -7.75 -0.55 -0.44
CA LYS A 94 -7.96 -1.87 -1.04
C LYS A 94 -7.07 -1.97 -2.27
N LEU A 95 -6.22 -2.97 -2.29
CA LEU A 95 -5.35 -3.30 -3.41
C LEU A 95 -5.95 -4.48 -4.16
N VAL A 96 -6.23 -4.32 -5.46
CA VAL A 96 -6.57 -5.43 -6.35
C VAL A 96 -5.32 -5.74 -7.17
N TYR A 97 -4.80 -6.95 -7.07
CA TYR A 97 -3.53 -7.31 -7.67
C TYR A 97 -3.51 -8.74 -8.22
N ASN A 98 -2.68 -8.98 -9.22
CA ASN A 98 -2.39 -10.30 -9.74
C ASN A 98 -1.16 -10.88 -9.01
N PRO A 99 -1.28 -11.98 -8.24
CA PRO A 99 -0.17 -12.57 -7.49
C PRO A 99 0.96 -13.12 -8.37
N ALA A 100 0.73 -13.34 -9.65
CA ALA A 100 1.78 -13.67 -10.60
C ALA A 100 2.68 -12.47 -10.95
N ARG A 101 2.23 -11.24 -10.74
CA ARG A 101 2.99 -10.00 -11.01
C ARG A 101 3.58 -9.40 -9.75
N VAL A 102 2.83 -9.39 -8.66
CA VAL A 102 3.27 -8.88 -7.36
C VAL A 102 2.73 -9.76 -6.25
N SER A 103 3.60 -10.27 -5.36
CA SER A 103 3.16 -11.12 -4.25
C SER A 103 2.61 -10.29 -3.08
N TYR A 104 1.83 -10.93 -2.19
CA TYR A 104 1.34 -10.32 -0.96
C TYR A 104 2.48 -9.83 -0.06
N GLU A 105 3.56 -10.62 0.06
CA GLU A 105 4.75 -10.25 0.83
C GLU A 105 5.43 -9.00 0.25
N ARG A 106 5.44 -8.86 -1.09
CA ARG A 106 5.98 -7.66 -1.73
C ARG A 106 5.11 -6.44 -1.47
N LEU A 107 3.78 -6.59 -1.45
CA LEU A 107 2.87 -5.50 -1.06
C LEU A 107 3.12 -5.04 0.38
N MET A 108 3.40 -5.96 1.31
CA MET A 108 3.78 -5.63 2.68
C MET A 108 5.15 -4.96 2.78
N ASP A 109 6.14 -5.36 1.98
CA ASP A 109 7.43 -4.66 1.93
C ASP A 109 7.27 -3.21 1.51
N ILE A 110 6.40 -2.96 0.50
CA ILE A 110 6.05 -1.62 0.07
C ILE A 110 5.36 -0.85 1.20
N TYR A 111 4.41 -1.49 1.90
CA TYR A 111 3.72 -0.91 3.06
C TYR A 111 4.72 -0.45 4.13
N LEU A 112 5.54 -1.37 4.63
CA LEU A 112 6.49 -1.10 5.71
C LEU A 112 7.56 -0.04 5.34
N ALA A 113 7.91 0.06 4.06
CA ALA A 113 8.84 1.07 3.57
C ALA A 113 8.26 2.50 3.51
N ASN A 114 6.93 2.66 3.61
CA ASN A 114 6.25 3.94 3.40
C ASN A 114 5.44 4.43 4.60
N VAL A 115 5.51 3.74 5.73
CA VAL A 115 4.90 4.14 7.00
C VAL A 115 5.96 4.28 8.09
N ASP A 116 5.65 5.01 9.17
CA ASP A 116 6.39 4.90 10.43
C ASP A 116 5.74 3.79 11.27
N PRO A 117 6.33 2.60 11.33
CA PRO A 117 5.71 1.46 11.98
C PRO A 117 5.66 1.58 13.52
N TYR A 118 6.26 2.62 14.09
CA TYR A 118 6.33 2.83 15.54
C TYR A 118 5.44 3.99 16.02
N ASP A 119 4.79 4.72 15.11
CA ASP A 119 3.85 5.78 15.45
C ASP A 119 2.47 5.20 15.77
N SER A 120 2.12 5.18 17.05
CA SER A 120 0.82 4.67 17.54
C SER A 120 -0.31 5.70 17.50
N GLU A 121 -0.01 6.98 17.20
CA GLU A 121 -0.98 8.05 17.23
C GLU A 121 -1.53 8.43 15.85
N GLY A 122 -0.95 7.87 14.80
CA GLY A 122 -1.29 8.17 13.41
C GLY A 122 -0.09 8.01 12.49
N GLN A 123 0.01 8.84 11.45
CA GLN A 123 1.14 8.85 10.55
C GLN A 123 1.53 10.27 10.17
N PHE A 124 2.79 10.62 10.36
CA PHE A 124 3.34 11.93 10.03
C PHE A 124 2.53 13.07 10.69
N ILE A 125 1.92 13.96 9.88
CA ILE A 125 1.08 15.07 10.38
C ILE A 125 -0.37 14.63 10.69
N ASP A 126 -0.81 13.49 10.16
CA ASP A 126 -2.16 12.98 10.35
C ASP A 126 -2.25 12.21 11.67
N LYS A 127 -2.98 12.76 12.65
CA LYS A 127 -3.14 12.17 13.97
C LYS A 127 -4.59 11.78 14.25
N GLY A 128 -4.73 10.73 15.04
CA GLY A 128 -6.01 10.16 15.43
C GLY A 128 -6.17 8.71 14.98
N PHE A 129 -7.16 8.04 15.55
CA PHE A 129 -7.39 6.61 15.36
C PHE A 129 -7.55 6.21 13.88
N SER A 130 -8.25 7.03 13.08
CA SER A 130 -8.48 6.75 11.66
C SER A 130 -7.19 6.70 10.83
N TYR A 131 -6.09 7.26 11.33
CA TYR A 131 -4.78 7.28 10.68
C TYR A 131 -3.78 6.28 11.29
N THR A 132 -4.22 5.45 12.25
CA THR A 132 -3.36 4.40 12.82
C THR A 132 -3.18 3.24 11.85
N LEU A 133 -2.07 2.51 12.01
CA LEU A 133 -1.69 1.43 11.13
C LEU A 133 -2.49 0.16 11.38
N ALA A 134 -2.90 -0.52 10.31
CA ALA A 134 -3.45 -1.87 10.37
C ALA A 134 -3.21 -2.64 9.07
N ILE A 135 -3.07 -3.95 9.22
CA ILE A 135 -3.13 -4.95 8.15
C ILE A 135 -4.37 -5.81 8.41
N PHE A 136 -5.31 -5.85 7.45
CA PHE A 136 -6.52 -6.65 7.55
C PHE A 136 -6.35 -7.94 6.74
N TYR A 137 -6.14 -9.08 7.42
CA TYR A 137 -5.93 -10.36 6.78
C TYR A 137 -7.27 -11.10 6.51
N LYS A 138 -7.37 -11.79 5.38
CA LYS A 138 -8.56 -12.55 4.98
C LYS A 138 -8.45 -14.04 5.27
N ASN A 139 -7.23 -14.53 5.44
CA ASN A 139 -6.94 -15.94 5.65
C ASN A 139 -5.67 -16.13 6.49
N GLU A 140 -5.42 -17.37 6.89
CA GLU A 140 -4.29 -17.71 7.75
C GLU A 140 -2.92 -17.44 7.07
N ALA A 141 -2.80 -17.69 5.77
CA ALA A 141 -1.54 -17.45 5.06
C ALA A 141 -1.18 -15.95 5.04
N GLU A 142 -2.16 -15.06 4.81
CA GLU A 142 -1.97 -13.61 4.93
C GLU A 142 -1.59 -13.21 6.36
N ARG A 143 -2.24 -13.79 7.37
CA ARG A 143 -1.93 -13.53 8.78
C ARG A 143 -0.50 -13.90 9.13
N GLU A 144 -0.09 -15.14 8.78
CA GLU A 144 1.27 -15.64 9.07
C GLU A 144 2.34 -14.82 8.35
N ALA A 145 2.11 -14.45 7.08
CA ALA A 145 3.03 -13.63 6.30
C ALA A 145 3.19 -12.22 6.93
N ALA A 146 2.08 -11.59 7.33
CA ALA A 146 2.11 -10.27 7.97
C ALA A 146 2.80 -10.33 9.34
N GLU A 147 2.47 -11.32 10.15
CA GLU A 147 3.08 -11.53 11.47
C GLU A 147 4.59 -11.75 11.37
N ALA A 148 5.04 -12.55 10.41
CA ALA A 148 6.47 -12.78 10.17
C ALA A 148 7.21 -11.48 9.80
N LYS A 149 6.62 -10.62 8.95
CA LYS A 149 7.20 -9.33 8.57
C LYS A 149 7.27 -8.36 9.76
N ILE A 150 6.21 -8.28 10.56
CA ILE A 150 6.19 -7.43 11.77
C ILE A 150 7.24 -7.90 12.78
N ARG A 151 7.32 -9.20 13.05
CA ARG A 151 8.34 -9.76 13.95
C ARG A 151 9.77 -9.51 13.48
N ALA A 152 10.03 -9.63 12.18
CA ALA A 152 11.34 -9.34 11.60
C ALA A 152 11.73 -7.87 11.80
N LEU A 153 10.78 -6.95 11.57
CA LEU A 153 10.97 -5.51 11.78
C LEU A 153 11.25 -5.19 13.26
N GLU A 154 10.52 -5.79 14.19
CA GLU A 154 10.72 -5.64 15.63
C GLU A 154 12.07 -6.19 16.09
N ALA A 155 12.47 -7.36 15.58
CA ALA A 155 13.77 -7.97 15.89
C ALA A 155 14.95 -7.12 15.41
N GLU A 156 14.82 -6.51 14.22
CA GLU A 156 15.86 -5.64 13.67
C GLU A 156 15.99 -4.32 14.43
N SER A 157 14.86 -3.72 14.79
CA SER A 157 14.83 -2.39 15.41
C SER A 157 14.95 -2.41 16.94
N GLY A 158 14.60 -3.53 17.58
CA GLY A 158 14.44 -3.62 19.03
C GLY A 158 13.22 -2.87 19.59
N LYS A 159 12.28 -2.43 18.71
CA LYS A 159 11.08 -1.68 19.08
C LYS A 159 9.83 -2.49 18.75
N THR A 160 8.77 -2.30 19.53
CA THR A 160 7.46 -2.86 19.21
C THR A 160 6.77 -2.04 18.13
N ALA A 161 6.26 -2.72 17.10
CA ALA A 161 5.53 -2.07 16.02
C ALA A 161 4.10 -1.69 16.45
N ALA A 162 3.65 -0.51 16.05
CA ALA A 162 2.31 0.00 16.28
C ALA A 162 1.34 -0.39 15.14
N ILE A 163 1.52 -1.58 14.57
CA ILE A 163 0.71 -2.09 13.46
C ILE A 163 -0.30 -3.10 14.02
N ALA A 164 -1.59 -2.80 13.92
CA ALA A 164 -2.64 -3.73 14.28
C ALA A 164 -2.79 -4.81 13.20
N LEU A 165 -2.65 -6.08 13.57
CA LEU A 165 -2.93 -7.21 12.68
C LEU A 165 -4.34 -7.73 13.00
N LEU A 166 -5.30 -7.50 12.11
CA LEU A 166 -6.72 -7.69 12.35
C LEU A 166 -7.37 -8.59 11.29
N PRO A 167 -8.35 -9.44 11.67
CA PRO A 167 -9.14 -10.14 10.67
C PRO A 167 -9.95 -9.15 9.82
N TYR A 168 -10.01 -9.37 8.52
CA TYR A 168 -10.85 -8.59 7.63
C TYR A 168 -12.32 -8.74 8.03
N LYS A 169 -12.98 -7.63 8.26
CA LYS A 169 -14.40 -7.58 8.64
C LYS A 169 -15.25 -6.91 7.57
N ASN A 170 -14.84 -5.75 7.14
CA ASN A 170 -15.56 -4.91 6.17
C ASN A 170 -14.61 -3.92 5.50
N PHE A 171 -15.06 -3.40 4.36
CA PHE A 171 -14.46 -2.27 3.68
C PHE A 171 -15.57 -1.51 2.96
N TYR A 172 -15.60 -0.20 3.14
CA TYR A 172 -16.50 0.73 2.47
C TYR A 172 -15.67 1.68 1.63
N GLU A 173 -15.96 1.73 0.33
CA GLU A 173 -15.25 2.65 -0.57
C GLU A 173 -15.51 4.09 -0.15
N ALA A 174 -14.45 4.89 -0.11
CA ALA A 174 -14.56 6.32 0.14
C ALA A 174 -15.18 7.04 -1.06
N GLU A 175 -15.69 8.20 -0.81
CA GLU A 175 -16.35 9.06 -1.80
C GLU A 175 -15.43 9.31 -3.00
N GLU A 176 -16.02 9.50 -4.18
CA GLU A 176 -15.31 9.60 -5.46
C GLU A 176 -14.21 10.69 -5.47
N TYR A 177 -14.39 11.77 -4.73
CA TYR A 177 -13.38 12.84 -4.67
C TYR A 177 -12.09 12.42 -3.95
N HIS A 178 -12.10 11.33 -3.17
CA HIS A 178 -10.92 10.75 -2.55
C HIS A 178 -10.15 9.81 -3.49
N GLN A 179 -10.83 9.26 -4.51
CA GLN A 179 -10.20 8.34 -5.43
C GLN A 179 -9.25 9.09 -6.36
N ASP A 180 -8.03 8.57 -6.53
CA ASP A 180 -6.98 9.16 -7.36
C ASP A 180 -6.75 10.68 -7.09
N TYR A 181 -6.82 11.08 -5.82
CA TYR A 181 -6.71 12.49 -5.39
C TYR A 181 -5.45 13.17 -5.93
N TYR A 182 -4.33 12.48 -5.97
CA TYR A 182 -3.05 12.99 -6.49
C TYR A 182 -3.10 13.36 -7.99
N LEU A 183 -4.01 12.75 -8.77
CA LEU A 183 -4.23 13.10 -10.18
C LEU A 183 -5.23 14.25 -10.32
N LYS A 184 -6.25 14.29 -9.47
CA LYS A 184 -7.31 15.30 -9.51
C LYS A 184 -6.84 16.65 -8.95
N ASN A 185 -5.95 16.61 -7.95
CA ASN A 185 -5.49 17.79 -7.19
C ASN A 185 -3.96 17.78 -7.02
N PRO A 186 -3.15 17.79 -8.10
CA PRO A 186 -1.71 17.57 -8.03
C PRO A 186 -0.97 18.62 -7.17
N GLU A 187 -1.36 19.90 -7.27
CA GLU A 187 -0.72 20.98 -6.50
C GLU A 187 -1.01 20.86 -5.00
N ALA A 188 -2.28 20.59 -4.63
CA ALA A 188 -2.66 20.40 -3.23
C ALA A 188 -1.99 19.14 -2.64
N PHE A 189 -1.91 18.07 -3.43
CA PHE A 189 -1.23 16.85 -3.02
C PHE A 189 0.28 17.05 -2.84
N GLU A 190 0.93 17.82 -3.71
CA GLU A 190 2.34 18.17 -3.57
C GLU A 190 2.60 18.95 -2.27
N GLN A 191 1.74 19.92 -1.97
CA GLN A 191 1.83 20.70 -0.74
C GLN A 191 1.68 19.80 0.50
N GLU A 192 0.75 18.86 0.51
CA GLU A 192 0.57 17.89 1.59
C GLU A 192 1.80 16.99 1.80
N LEU A 193 2.44 16.55 0.72
CA LEU A 193 3.68 15.79 0.80
C LEU A 193 4.84 16.60 1.42
N ILE A 194 4.91 17.90 1.12
CA ILE A 194 5.91 18.80 1.70
C ILE A 194 5.62 19.01 3.20
N GLU A 195 4.39 19.36 3.56
CA GLU A 195 3.98 19.60 4.95
C GLU A 195 4.15 18.37 5.83
N SER A 196 3.86 17.17 5.30
CA SER A 196 4.08 15.91 6.01
C SER A 196 5.56 15.48 6.07
N GLY A 197 6.46 16.19 5.41
CA GLY A 197 7.89 15.83 5.36
C GLY A 197 8.20 14.60 4.49
N ARG A 198 7.23 14.11 3.73
CA ARG A 198 7.40 12.99 2.77
C ARG A 198 8.11 13.43 1.49
N LYS A 199 8.04 14.72 1.17
CA LYS A 199 8.79 15.38 0.08
C LYS A 199 9.61 16.54 0.66
N LYS A 200 10.87 16.66 0.23
CA LYS A 200 11.76 17.79 0.53
C LYS A 200 11.78 18.76 -0.61
#